data_ef9aca118076efad57b7eaa1725810e1
#
_entry.id   ef9aca118076efad57b7eaa1725810e1
#
_cell.length_a   1.000
_cell.length_b   1.000
_cell.length_c   1.000
_cell.angle_alpha   90.00
_cell.angle_beta   90.00
_cell.angle_gamma   90.00
#
_symmetry.space_group_name_H-M   'P 1'
#
loop_
_entity.id
_entity.type
_entity.pdbx_description
1 polymer ?
#
loop_
_entity_poly.entity_id
_entity_poly.type
_entity_poly.pdbx_seq_one_letter_code
_entity_poly.pdbx_strand_id
1 'polypeptide(L)'
;MQGFDPRFKDFPDYIIGITKEIWEDRGLATLHDYYSPDIIVRSPSSVVVGNKDVIAATMATLAEFPDRTLLGEDVIWSGTPEEGMLSSHRIYSTATHSGDGVYGAASGTRLQYRIIADCHAINNQINDEWLIRDQGAVVRQLGIAPEDYARAQIESEGGAQKSVAVFTLSLIHI
;
A
#
# COMPACT_ATOMS: atom_id res chain seq x y z
N MET A 1 -8.54 -9.99 20.86
CA MET A 1 -8.66 -8.50 20.91
C MET A 1 -10.13 -8.15 20.76
N GLN A 2 -10.65 -7.30 21.64
CA GLN A 2 -12.06 -6.88 21.57
C GLN A 2 -12.35 -6.14 20.26
N GLY A 3 -13.45 -6.46 19.58
CA GLY A 3 -13.83 -5.84 18.31
C GLY A 3 -13.08 -6.33 17.07
N PHE A 4 -12.09 -7.21 17.22
CA PHE A 4 -11.36 -7.82 16.11
C PHE A 4 -11.73 -9.30 15.95
N ASP A 5 -11.52 -9.84 14.74
CA ASP A 5 -11.76 -11.25 14.45
C ASP A 5 -10.99 -12.14 15.44
N PRO A 6 -11.66 -13.05 16.18
CA PRO A 6 -11.05 -13.87 17.21
C PRO A 6 -10.03 -14.90 16.70
N ARG A 7 -9.93 -15.10 15.37
CA ARG A 7 -8.91 -15.96 14.78
C ARG A 7 -7.49 -15.40 14.96
N PHE A 8 -7.35 -14.09 15.15
CA PHE A 8 -6.07 -13.42 15.39
C PHE A 8 -5.79 -13.32 16.89
N LYS A 9 -4.62 -13.80 17.31
CA LYS A 9 -4.22 -13.83 18.72
C LYS A 9 -3.86 -12.46 19.28
N ASP A 10 -3.28 -11.59 18.46
CA ASP A 10 -2.81 -10.24 18.79
C ASP A 10 -2.82 -9.33 17.55
N PHE A 11 -2.49 -8.06 17.72
CA PHE A 11 -2.55 -7.09 16.63
C PHE A 11 -1.47 -7.32 15.55
N PRO A 12 -0.21 -7.69 15.86
CA PRO A 12 0.73 -8.12 14.84
C PRO A 12 0.22 -9.30 13.99
N ASP A 13 -0.40 -10.29 14.63
CA ASP A 13 -0.99 -11.45 13.93
C ASP A 13 -2.15 -11.03 13.01
N TYR A 14 -2.97 -10.06 13.44
CA TYR A 14 -3.99 -9.44 12.60
C TYR A 14 -3.39 -8.76 11.36
N ILE A 15 -2.41 -7.87 11.54
CA ILE A 15 -1.79 -7.11 10.44
C ILE A 15 -1.09 -8.04 9.44
N ILE A 16 -0.29 -9.00 9.92
CA ILE A 16 0.41 -9.97 9.04
C ILE A 16 -0.60 -10.91 8.37
N GLY A 17 -1.60 -11.37 9.12
CA GLY A 17 -2.59 -12.32 8.63
C GLY A 17 -3.46 -11.74 7.52
N ILE A 18 -3.99 -10.53 7.67
CA ILE A 18 -4.78 -9.89 6.61
C ILE A 18 -3.92 -9.55 5.39
N THR A 19 -2.66 -9.13 5.59
CA THR A 19 -1.73 -8.88 4.49
C THR A 19 -1.49 -10.14 3.67
N LYS A 20 -1.23 -11.27 4.35
CA LYS A 20 -1.07 -12.58 3.70
C LYS A 20 -2.33 -13.00 2.93
N GLU A 21 -3.48 -12.92 3.56
CA GLU A 21 -4.76 -13.31 2.96
C GLU A 21 -5.05 -12.53 1.67
N ILE A 22 -4.87 -11.20 1.70
CA ILE A 22 -5.11 -10.34 0.54
C ILE A 22 -4.10 -10.61 -0.58
N TRP A 23 -2.80 -10.62 -0.25
CA TRP A 23 -1.74 -10.54 -1.25
C TRP A 23 -1.15 -11.90 -1.66
N GLU A 24 -1.00 -12.83 -0.73
CA GLU A 24 -0.43 -14.15 -1.03
C GLU A 24 -1.52 -15.15 -1.39
N ASP A 25 -2.62 -15.17 -0.64
CA ASP A 25 -3.74 -16.08 -0.87
C ASP A 25 -4.73 -15.52 -1.93
N ARG A 26 -4.49 -14.30 -2.44
CA ARG A 26 -5.32 -13.61 -3.47
C ARG A 26 -6.77 -13.38 -3.04
N GLY A 27 -7.02 -13.25 -1.75
CA GLY A 27 -8.32 -13.00 -1.17
C GLY A 27 -8.80 -11.56 -1.34
N LEU A 28 -8.85 -11.02 -2.56
CA LEU A 28 -9.22 -9.62 -2.81
C LEU A 28 -10.60 -9.23 -2.26
N ALA A 29 -11.52 -10.18 -2.20
CA ALA A 29 -12.85 -9.94 -1.64
C ALA A 29 -12.80 -9.57 -0.15
N THR A 30 -11.79 -10.05 0.59
CA THR A 30 -11.62 -9.78 2.02
C THR A 30 -11.24 -8.31 2.30
N LEU A 31 -10.81 -7.56 1.29
CA LEU A 31 -10.61 -6.11 1.42
C LEU A 31 -11.90 -5.39 1.87
N HIS A 32 -13.07 -5.90 1.52
CA HIS A 32 -14.33 -5.34 2.02
C HIS A 32 -14.55 -5.57 3.52
N ASP A 33 -13.96 -6.61 4.08
CA ASP A 33 -14.09 -6.96 5.50
C ASP A 33 -13.08 -6.18 6.35
N TYR A 34 -11.86 -5.98 5.82
CA TYR A 34 -10.74 -5.40 6.58
C TYR A 34 -10.45 -3.93 6.30
N TYR A 35 -10.97 -3.36 5.22
CA TYR A 35 -10.78 -1.96 4.87
C TYR A 35 -12.11 -1.23 4.98
N SER A 36 -12.17 -0.17 5.79
CA SER A 36 -13.40 0.59 5.94
C SER A 36 -13.89 1.15 4.59
N PRO A 37 -15.20 1.33 4.40
CA PRO A 37 -15.75 1.85 3.15
C PRO A 37 -15.19 3.20 2.73
N ASP A 38 -14.74 4.00 3.70
CA ASP A 38 -14.22 5.37 3.57
C ASP A 38 -12.72 5.48 3.87
N ILE A 39 -11.99 4.36 3.89
CA ILE A 39 -10.54 4.36 4.13
C ILE A 39 -9.82 5.39 3.27
N ILE A 40 -8.78 5.98 3.84
CA ILE A 40 -7.85 6.83 3.11
C ILE A 40 -6.48 6.16 3.08
N VAL A 41 -5.99 5.83 1.88
CA VAL A 41 -4.64 5.30 1.66
C VAL A 41 -3.78 6.37 1.01
N ARG A 42 -2.72 6.76 1.69
CA ARG A 42 -1.76 7.77 1.21
C ARG A 42 -0.45 7.11 0.82
N SER A 43 0.05 7.50 -0.33
CA SER A 43 1.38 7.12 -0.80
C SER A 43 2.10 8.34 -1.37
N PRO A 44 3.41 8.27 -1.64
CA PRO A 44 4.13 9.38 -2.26
C PRO A 44 3.57 9.82 -3.62
N SER A 45 2.87 8.92 -4.33
CA SER A 45 2.37 9.16 -5.69
C SER A 45 0.85 9.33 -5.75
N SER A 46 0.10 9.08 -4.68
CA SER A 46 -1.37 9.11 -4.74
C SER A 46 -2.03 9.20 -3.38
N VAL A 47 -3.26 9.69 -3.38
CA VAL A 47 -4.22 9.52 -2.28
C VAL A 47 -5.43 8.78 -2.84
N VAL A 48 -5.73 7.63 -2.27
CA VAL A 48 -6.87 6.79 -2.65
C VAL A 48 -7.91 6.84 -1.53
N VAL A 49 -9.16 7.11 -1.87
CA VAL A 49 -10.25 7.24 -0.89
C VAL A 49 -11.33 6.19 -1.19
N GLY A 50 -11.64 5.41 -0.17
CA GLY A 50 -12.66 4.36 -0.24
C GLY A 50 -12.12 3.00 -0.65
N ASN A 51 -12.67 1.94 -0.06
CA ASN A 51 -12.20 0.58 -0.28
C ASN A 51 -12.38 0.08 -1.73
N LYS A 52 -13.35 0.60 -2.48
CA LYS A 52 -13.54 0.25 -3.90
C LYS A 52 -12.34 0.70 -4.75
N ASP A 53 -11.85 1.90 -4.51
CA ASP A 53 -10.69 2.44 -5.24
C ASP A 53 -9.40 1.76 -4.79
N VAL A 54 -9.28 1.37 -3.50
CA VAL A 54 -8.20 0.53 -3.00
C VAL A 54 -8.19 -0.83 -3.70
N ILE A 55 -9.35 -1.48 -3.85
CA ILE A 55 -9.48 -2.75 -4.57
C ILE A 55 -9.06 -2.59 -6.03
N ALA A 56 -9.52 -1.52 -6.71
CA ALA A 56 -9.14 -1.24 -8.10
C ALA A 56 -7.63 -1.03 -8.25
N ALA A 57 -7.00 -0.27 -7.34
CA ALA A 57 -5.55 -0.07 -7.31
C ALA A 57 -4.78 -1.37 -7.04
N THR A 58 -5.31 -2.22 -6.15
CA THR A 58 -4.74 -3.55 -5.86
C THR A 58 -4.80 -4.46 -7.08
N MET A 59 -5.95 -4.49 -7.79
CA MET A 59 -6.11 -5.26 -9.01
C MET A 59 -5.17 -4.78 -10.12
N ALA A 60 -5.01 -3.47 -10.31
CA ALA A 60 -4.06 -2.90 -11.26
C ALA A 60 -2.62 -3.31 -10.94
N THR A 61 -2.24 -3.26 -9.65
CA THR A 61 -0.92 -3.72 -9.20
C THR A 61 -0.70 -5.21 -9.48
N LEU A 62 -1.71 -6.06 -9.26
CA LEU A 62 -1.62 -7.49 -9.54
C LEU A 62 -1.67 -7.83 -11.04
N ALA A 63 -2.26 -6.98 -11.87
CA ALA A 63 -2.18 -7.12 -13.33
C ALA A 63 -0.75 -6.86 -13.83
N GLU A 64 -0.07 -5.86 -13.27
CA GLU A 64 1.32 -5.53 -13.61
C GLU A 64 2.32 -6.53 -13.00
N PHE A 65 2.05 -7.00 -11.76
CA PHE A 65 2.90 -7.89 -10.97
C PHE A 65 2.12 -9.11 -10.45
N PRO A 66 1.72 -10.08 -11.29
CA PRO A 66 0.81 -11.16 -10.90
C PRO A 66 1.39 -12.12 -9.85
N ASP A 67 2.71 -12.24 -9.76
CA ASP A 67 3.43 -13.09 -8.80
C ASP A 67 3.88 -12.35 -7.54
N ARG A 68 3.42 -11.12 -7.33
CA ARG A 68 3.84 -10.29 -6.19
C ARG A 68 3.56 -10.96 -4.86
N THR A 69 4.57 -10.92 -3.97
CA THR A 69 4.48 -11.35 -2.58
C THR A 69 4.70 -10.18 -1.63
N LEU A 70 4.08 -10.22 -0.45
CA LEU A 70 4.26 -9.27 0.64
C LEU A 70 4.56 -10.05 1.93
N LEU A 71 5.84 -10.27 2.20
CA LEU A 71 6.29 -10.99 3.39
C LEU A 71 6.49 -10.01 4.54
N GLY A 72 5.70 -10.14 5.60
CA GLY A 72 5.85 -9.36 6.83
C GLY A 72 7.17 -9.68 7.52
N GLU A 73 8.03 -8.67 7.71
CA GLU A 73 9.29 -8.82 8.43
C GLU A 73 9.13 -8.46 9.91
N ASP A 74 8.36 -7.40 10.21
CA ASP A 74 8.18 -6.88 11.56
C ASP A 74 6.95 -5.98 11.67
N VAL A 75 6.32 -5.94 12.84
CA VAL A 75 5.22 -5.02 13.17
C VAL A 75 5.49 -4.39 14.52
N ILE A 76 5.67 -3.08 14.56
CA ILE A 76 5.60 -2.30 15.78
C ILE A 76 4.22 -1.67 15.90
N TRP A 77 3.71 -1.53 17.12
CA TRP A 77 2.34 -1.10 17.32
C TRP A 77 2.12 -0.39 18.66
N SER A 78 1.00 0.33 18.76
CA SER A 78 0.54 1.01 19.97
C SER A 78 -0.98 1.16 19.95
N GLY A 79 -1.54 1.64 21.05
CA GLY A 79 -2.98 1.85 21.17
C GLY A 79 -3.71 0.71 21.88
N THR A 80 -5.03 0.82 21.93
CA THR A 80 -5.93 -0.19 22.50
C THR A 80 -7.05 -0.52 21.53
N PRO A 81 -7.68 -1.71 21.63
CA PRO A 81 -8.80 -2.07 20.76
C PRO A 81 -9.98 -1.10 20.84
N GLU A 82 -10.17 -0.44 21.99
CA GLU A 82 -11.28 0.48 22.24
C GLU A 82 -11.04 1.87 21.66
N GLU A 83 -9.80 2.34 21.66
CA GLU A 83 -9.44 3.69 21.21
C GLU A 83 -8.89 3.70 19.78
N GLY A 84 -8.53 2.51 19.28
CA GLY A 84 -7.87 2.30 18.00
C GLY A 84 -6.42 1.86 18.16
N MET A 85 -6.00 1.04 17.22
CA MET A 85 -4.67 0.44 17.17
C MET A 85 -3.87 1.07 16.03
N LEU A 86 -2.64 1.48 16.29
CA LEU A 86 -1.69 1.95 15.28
C LEU A 86 -0.62 0.89 15.04
N SER A 87 -0.29 0.61 13.79
CA SER A 87 0.85 -0.23 13.42
C SER A 87 1.77 0.46 12.44
N SER A 88 3.06 0.10 12.49
CA SER A 88 4.01 0.30 11.39
C SER A 88 4.52 -1.08 10.98
N HIS A 89 4.21 -1.48 9.77
CA HIS A 89 4.48 -2.82 9.25
C HIS A 89 5.58 -2.76 8.20
N ARG A 90 6.74 -3.37 8.51
CA ARG A 90 7.84 -3.54 7.55
C ARG A 90 7.61 -4.80 6.73
N ILE A 91 7.63 -4.64 5.41
CA ILE A 91 7.30 -5.68 4.44
C ILE A 91 8.46 -5.83 3.44
N TYR A 92 8.85 -7.07 3.16
CA TYR A 92 9.70 -7.41 2.03
C TYR A 92 8.84 -7.92 0.87
N SER A 93 8.99 -7.31 -0.30
CA SER A 93 8.21 -7.65 -1.49
C SER A 93 9.11 -8.16 -2.60
N THR A 94 8.65 -9.21 -3.28
CA THR A 94 9.22 -9.66 -4.56
C THR A 94 8.13 -9.68 -5.62
N ALA A 95 8.51 -9.42 -6.88
CA ALA A 95 7.58 -9.40 -8.01
C ALA A 95 8.34 -9.58 -9.33
N THR A 96 7.63 -10.02 -10.37
CA THR A 96 8.11 -9.97 -11.76
C THR A 96 7.26 -8.97 -12.54
N HIS A 97 7.89 -8.01 -13.22
CA HIS A 97 7.20 -7.02 -14.06
C HIS A 97 6.73 -7.71 -15.35
N SER A 98 5.59 -8.40 -15.26
CA SER A 98 5.05 -9.29 -16.31
C SER A 98 3.88 -8.69 -17.07
N GLY A 99 3.26 -7.63 -16.55
CA GLY A 99 2.17 -6.88 -17.18
C GLY A 99 2.54 -5.44 -17.46
N ASP A 100 1.86 -4.81 -18.39
CA ASP A 100 1.94 -3.38 -18.63
C ASP A 100 1.26 -2.62 -17.49
N GLY A 101 1.84 -1.49 -17.08
CA GLY A 101 1.30 -0.71 -15.97
C GLY A 101 1.99 0.64 -15.75
N VAL A 102 2.04 1.07 -14.52
CA VAL A 102 2.60 2.40 -14.15
C VAL A 102 4.10 2.54 -14.42
N TYR A 103 4.81 1.42 -14.57
CA TYR A 103 6.24 1.41 -14.92
C TYR A 103 6.47 1.18 -16.42
N GLY A 104 5.43 1.18 -17.25
CA GLY A 104 5.50 1.01 -18.69
C GLY A 104 5.19 -0.41 -19.15
N ALA A 105 5.73 -0.81 -20.30
CA ALA A 105 5.53 -2.14 -20.86
C ALA A 105 6.26 -3.22 -20.06
N ALA A 106 5.68 -4.41 -19.98
CA ALA A 106 6.24 -5.56 -19.30
C ALA A 106 7.70 -5.83 -19.71
N SER A 107 8.60 -5.84 -18.73
CA SER A 107 10.04 -6.04 -18.97
C SER A 107 10.53 -7.46 -18.65
N GLY A 108 9.73 -8.25 -17.93
CA GLY A 108 10.13 -9.54 -17.40
C GLY A 108 11.14 -9.45 -16.24
N THR A 109 11.48 -8.25 -15.78
CA THR A 109 12.48 -8.03 -14.74
C THR A 109 11.92 -8.47 -13.38
N ARG A 110 12.72 -9.26 -12.65
CA ARG A 110 12.42 -9.63 -11.28
C ARG A 110 12.86 -8.52 -10.32
N LEU A 111 11.97 -8.09 -9.46
CA LEU A 111 12.14 -7.01 -8.50
C LEU A 111 12.13 -7.51 -7.07
N GLN A 112 12.84 -6.79 -6.20
CA GLN A 112 12.77 -6.96 -4.75
C GLN A 112 12.93 -5.59 -4.07
N TYR A 113 12.05 -5.29 -3.12
CA TYR A 113 12.05 -3.99 -2.45
C TYR A 113 11.33 -4.05 -1.11
N ARG A 114 11.51 -3.02 -0.29
CA ARG A 114 10.80 -2.89 0.99
C ARG A 114 9.65 -1.91 0.90
N ILE A 115 8.72 -2.13 1.81
CA ILE A 115 7.54 -1.31 2.00
C ILE A 115 7.39 -1.08 3.49
N ILE A 116 6.95 0.12 3.87
CA ILE A 116 6.39 0.41 5.19
C ILE A 116 4.92 0.75 4.99
N ALA A 117 4.06 0.10 5.76
CA ALA A 117 2.64 0.41 5.85
C ALA A 117 2.31 0.80 7.29
N ASP A 118 1.94 2.05 7.49
CA ASP A 118 1.43 2.54 8.76
C ASP A 118 -0.09 2.55 8.70
N CYS A 119 -0.74 1.81 9.61
CA CYS A 119 -2.18 1.62 9.60
C CYS A 119 -2.81 2.04 10.92
N HIS A 120 -3.98 2.68 10.87
CA HIS A 120 -4.88 2.79 11.99
C HIS A 120 -6.03 1.79 11.80
N ALA A 121 -6.28 0.96 12.83
CA ALA A 121 -7.32 -0.05 12.81
C ALA A 121 -8.20 0.01 14.06
N ILE A 122 -9.50 -0.11 13.87
CA ILE A 122 -10.50 -0.20 14.93
C ILE A 122 -11.67 -1.07 14.45
N ASN A 123 -12.29 -1.82 15.34
CA ASN A 123 -13.44 -2.67 15.02
C ASN A 123 -13.21 -3.59 13.82
N ASN A 124 -12.02 -4.23 13.78
CA ASN A 124 -11.61 -5.15 12.72
C ASN A 124 -11.40 -4.49 11.34
N GLN A 125 -11.36 -3.17 11.26
CA GLN A 125 -11.18 -2.46 9.99
C GLN A 125 -10.02 -1.46 10.05
N ILE A 126 -9.21 -1.45 8.99
CA ILE A 126 -8.24 -0.40 8.71
C ILE A 126 -9.01 0.77 8.09
N ASN A 127 -8.90 1.95 8.68
CA ASN A 127 -9.60 3.17 8.24
C ASN A 127 -8.66 4.29 7.80
N ASP A 128 -7.36 4.16 8.05
CA ASP A 128 -6.33 5.08 7.58
C ASP A 128 -5.03 4.30 7.32
N GLU A 129 -4.35 4.59 6.21
CA GLU A 129 -3.11 3.92 5.84
C GLU A 129 -2.14 4.90 5.17
N TRP A 130 -0.86 4.85 5.60
CA TRP A 130 0.27 5.42 4.89
C TRP A 130 1.12 4.29 4.30
N LEU A 131 1.29 4.29 2.99
CA LEU A 131 1.94 3.21 2.26
C LEU A 131 3.17 3.73 1.51
N ILE A 132 4.36 3.49 2.04
CA ILE A 132 5.63 3.93 1.50
C ILE A 132 6.37 2.73 0.88
N ARG A 133 6.45 2.70 -0.43
CA ARG A 133 7.26 1.73 -1.19
C ARG A 133 8.61 2.33 -1.54
N ASP A 134 9.68 1.53 -1.55
CA ASP A 134 10.97 1.96 -2.10
C ASP A 134 10.88 2.04 -3.63
N GLN A 135 10.23 3.11 -4.09
CA GLN A 135 10.03 3.43 -5.50
C GLN A 135 11.39 3.57 -6.23
N GLY A 136 12.39 4.13 -5.54
CA GLY A 136 13.74 4.28 -6.08
C GLY A 136 14.40 2.93 -6.37
N ALA A 137 14.23 1.94 -5.51
CA ALA A 137 14.71 0.58 -5.77
C ALA A 137 13.98 -0.07 -6.95
N VAL A 138 12.66 0.12 -7.05
CA VAL A 138 11.86 -0.43 -8.16
C VAL A 138 12.34 0.12 -9.50
N VAL A 139 12.35 1.44 -9.67
CA VAL A 139 12.69 2.06 -10.96
C VAL A 139 14.13 1.77 -11.39
N ARG A 140 15.10 1.75 -10.44
CA ARG A 140 16.49 1.38 -10.77
C ARG A 140 16.62 -0.05 -11.26
N GLN A 141 15.91 -1.00 -10.65
CA GLN A 141 15.91 -2.40 -11.09
C GLN A 141 15.27 -2.56 -12.48
N LEU A 142 14.31 -1.71 -12.83
CA LEU A 142 13.70 -1.65 -14.16
C LEU A 142 14.59 -0.93 -15.20
N GLY A 143 15.72 -0.37 -14.79
CA GLY A 143 16.62 0.39 -15.66
C GLY A 143 16.12 1.82 -15.95
N ILE A 144 15.18 2.34 -15.16
CA ILE A 144 14.64 3.69 -15.29
C ILE A 144 15.40 4.61 -14.32
N ALA A 145 15.85 5.77 -14.82
CA ALA A 145 16.43 6.79 -13.94
C ALA A 145 15.36 7.36 -13.00
N PRO A 146 15.60 7.45 -11.68
CA PRO A 146 14.60 7.96 -10.74
C PRO A 146 14.11 9.37 -11.07
N GLU A 147 14.98 10.22 -11.61
CA GLU A 147 14.66 11.60 -12.01
C GLU A 147 13.72 11.64 -13.22
N ASP A 148 13.89 10.73 -14.17
CA ASP A 148 13.01 10.63 -15.34
C ASP A 148 11.64 10.09 -14.95
N TYR A 149 11.61 9.08 -14.06
CA TYR A 149 10.36 8.58 -13.49
C TYR A 149 9.62 9.68 -12.72
N ALA A 150 10.30 10.41 -11.83
CA ALA A 150 9.70 11.51 -11.08
C ALA A 150 9.15 12.62 -11.99
N ARG A 151 9.89 12.95 -13.06
CA ARG A 151 9.43 13.94 -14.05
C ARG A 151 8.16 13.46 -14.77
N ALA A 152 8.13 12.21 -15.21
CA ALA A 152 6.95 11.62 -15.87
C ALA A 152 5.74 11.59 -14.94
N GLN A 153 5.93 11.29 -13.64
CA GLN A 153 4.85 11.35 -12.65
C GLN A 153 4.29 12.78 -12.50
N ILE A 154 5.15 13.78 -12.33
CA ILE A 154 4.75 15.19 -12.23
C ILE A 154 3.99 15.63 -13.49
N GLU A 155 4.44 15.23 -14.67
CA GLU A 155 3.77 15.54 -15.93
C GLU A 155 2.39 14.88 -16.02
N SER A 156 2.26 13.62 -15.61
CA SER A 156 0.98 12.89 -15.60
C SER A 156 -0.04 13.49 -14.62
N GLU A 157 0.41 14.08 -13.53
CA GLU A 157 -0.42 14.80 -12.56
C GLU A 157 -0.85 16.19 -13.02
N GLY A 158 -0.39 16.63 -14.20
CA GLY A 158 -0.73 17.93 -14.81
C GLY A 158 0.30 19.02 -14.57
N GLY A 159 1.54 18.64 -14.24
CA GLY A 159 2.69 19.51 -14.08
C GLY A 159 2.95 19.97 -12.66
N ALA A 160 4.12 20.59 -12.45
CA ALA A 160 4.65 20.95 -11.14
C ALA A 160 3.69 21.81 -10.29
N GLN A 161 2.90 22.69 -10.91
CA GLN A 161 1.97 23.56 -10.18
C GLN A 161 0.83 22.76 -9.51
N LYS A 162 0.32 21.71 -10.16
CA LYS A 162 -0.72 20.85 -9.58
C LYS A 162 -0.16 19.94 -8.49
N SER A 163 1.02 19.38 -8.69
CA SER A 163 1.70 18.57 -7.68
C SER A 163 1.98 19.34 -6.39
N VAL A 164 2.44 20.59 -6.50
CA VAL A 164 2.66 21.48 -5.32
C VAL A 164 1.35 21.74 -4.56
N ALA A 165 0.22 21.90 -5.26
CA ALA A 165 -1.07 22.15 -4.62
C ALA A 165 -1.54 20.95 -3.76
N VAL A 166 -1.27 19.73 -4.19
CA VAL A 166 -1.59 18.51 -3.40
C VAL A 166 -0.80 18.47 -2.10
N PHE A 167 0.49 18.77 -2.12
CA PHE A 167 1.33 18.84 -0.91
C PHE A 167 0.89 19.96 0.05
N THR A 168 0.49 21.11 -0.47
CA THR A 168 0.03 22.24 0.35
C THR A 168 -1.26 21.91 1.09
N LEU A 169 -2.19 21.19 0.47
CA LEU A 169 -3.44 20.76 1.10
C LEU A 169 -3.21 19.69 2.18
N SER A 170 -2.21 18.82 2.01
CA SER A 170 -1.86 17.78 2.98
C SER A 170 -1.24 18.36 4.27
N LEU A 171 -0.56 19.51 4.21
CA LEU A 171 0.06 20.16 5.36
C LEU A 171 -0.92 20.98 6.22
N ILE A 172 -2.14 21.24 5.74
CA ILE A 172 -3.15 22.03 6.47
C ILE A 172 -3.98 21.15 7.43
N HIS A 173 -3.81 19.83 7.39
CA HIS A 173 -4.60 18.88 8.17
C HIS A 173 -3.79 18.11 9.24
N ILE A 174 -2.60 18.62 9.62
CA ILE A 174 -1.81 18.14 10.77
C ILE A 174 -1.98 19.09 11.96
#